data_2716d940876d079c0d84eaeec415d1b9
#
_entry.id   2716d940876d079c0d84eaeec415d1b9
#
_cell.length_a   1.000
_cell.length_b   1.000
_cell.length_c   1.000
_cell.angle_alpha   90.00
_cell.angle_beta   90.00
_cell.angle_gamma   90.00
#
_symmetry.space_group_name_H-M   'P 1'
#
loop_
_entity.id
_entity.type
_entity.pdbx_description
1 polymer ?
#
loop_
_entity_poly.entity_id
_entity_poly.type
_entity_poly.pdbx_seq_one_letter_code
_entity_poly.pdbx_strand_id
1 'polypeptide(L)'
;VQCHRLLPKLLSLVSATLGSATAVRFCDSTMLPVCKNSRVKDHRVAKGLAAWGFNHQGPQFGFKLHAAIDGHNRLVALVFTPADRYDGQLLERLVNEHTKVVVGDSHYGGSVERKKLWRQHGVIVIAYPHHKQKRKVMASWQQHLLRMRPKIEAAYDELKEHFHLVSSFPRSVKGYFLHYLRVILGYQMRTGF
;
A
#
# COMPACT_ATOMS: atom_id res chain seq x y z
N VAL A 1 -23.62 10.22 -12.01
CA VAL A 1 -23.19 10.73 -13.32
C VAL A 1 -21.78 11.35 -13.25
N GLN A 2 -21.47 12.20 -12.24
CA GLN A 2 -20.17 12.87 -12.14
C GLN A 2 -19.00 11.91 -11.86
N CYS A 3 -19.18 10.87 -11.04
CA CYS A 3 -18.11 9.90 -10.72
C CYS A 3 -17.56 9.18 -11.96
N HIS A 4 -18.38 8.93 -12.98
CA HIS A 4 -17.96 8.29 -14.20
C HIS A 4 -17.00 9.15 -15.04
N ARG A 5 -17.15 10.48 -14.99
CA ARG A 5 -16.32 11.43 -15.75
C ARG A 5 -15.04 11.80 -15.02
N LEU A 6 -15.10 11.88 -13.69
CA LEU A 6 -13.97 12.33 -12.85
C LEU A 6 -12.97 11.21 -12.53
N LEU A 7 -13.43 9.97 -12.35
CA LEU A 7 -12.56 8.86 -11.96
C LEU A 7 -11.41 8.63 -12.93
N PRO A 8 -11.59 8.55 -14.26
CA PRO A 8 -10.47 8.38 -15.19
C PRO A 8 -9.47 9.54 -15.14
N LYS A 9 -9.97 10.78 -15.02
CA LYS A 9 -9.11 11.97 -14.94
C LYS A 9 -8.26 11.98 -13.67
N LEU A 10 -8.85 11.65 -12.52
CA LEU A 10 -8.11 11.53 -11.26
C LEU A 10 -7.10 10.37 -11.30
N LEU A 11 -7.47 9.24 -11.90
CA LEU A 11 -6.55 8.13 -12.07
C LEU A 11 -5.34 8.54 -12.92
N SER A 12 -5.55 9.24 -14.01
CA SER A 12 -4.48 9.78 -14.86
C SER A 12 -3.58 10.75 -14.10
N LEU A 13 -4.17 11.69 -13.34
CA LEU A 13 -3.40 12.63 -12.52
C LEU A 13 -2.57 11.91 -11.45
N VAL A 14 -3.19 11.01 -10.67
CA VAL A 14 -2.46 10.23 -9.66
C VAL A 14 -1.35 9.41 -10.33
N SER A 15 -1.62 8.75 -11.46
CA SER A 15 -0.60 7.97 -12.17
C SER A 15 0.57 8.84 -12.65
N ALA A 16 0.31 10.07 -13.06
CA ALA A 16 1.36 11.01 -13.47
C ALA A 16 2.23 11.49 -12.29
N THR A 17 1.72 11.45 -11.07
CA THR A 17 2.48 11.81 -9.85
C THR A 17 3.21 10.62 -9.21
N LEU A 18 2.92 9.40 -9.67
CA LEU A 18 3.62 8.19 -9.24
C LEU A 18 4.87 7.95 -10.10
N GLY A 19 5.83 7.24 -9.52
CA GLY A 19 7.00 6.83 -10.28
C GLY A 19 8.14 7.81 -10.15
N SER A 20 8.93 7.66 -9.09
CA SER A 20 10.23 8.29 -9.00
C SER A 20 11.33 7.29 -9.39
N ALA A 21 12.45 7.82 -9.92
CA ALA A 21 13.66 7.05 -10.21
C ALA A 21 14.42 6.65 -8.93
N THR A 22 13.74 6.40 -7.82
CA THR A 22 14.36 6.05 -6.54
C THR A 22 14.74 4.59 -6.48
N ALA A 23 15.98 4.34 -6.06
CA ALA A 23 16.51 2.98 -5.91
C ALA A 23 15.96 2.25 -4.67
N VAL A 24 15.52 2.98 -3.64
CA VAL A 24 15.01 2.42 -2.37
C VAL A 24 13.53 2.76 -2.23
N ARG A 25 12.71 1.75 -1.96
CA ARG A 25 11.26 1.89 -1.71
C ARG A 25 10.89 1.27 -0.38
N PHE A 26 10.09 1.97 0.40
CA PHE A 26 9.49 1.47 1.62
C PHE A 26 8.06 1.03 1.30
N CYS A 27 7.77 -0.25 1.48
CA CYS A 27 6.50 -0.86 1.10
C CYS A 27 5.73 -1.32 2.34
N ASP A 28 4.44 -1.05 2.34
CA ASP A 28 3.50 -1.54 3.35
C ASP A 28 2.09 -1.58 2.79
N SER A 29 1.13 -2.10 3.57
CA SER A 29 -0.27 -2.11 3.22
C SER A 29 -1.15 -1.58 4.35
N THR A 30 -2.27 -1.00 3.99
CA THR A 30 -3.25 -0.53 4.96
C THR A 30 -4.66 -0.93 4.57
N MET A 31 -5.49 -1.24 5.59
CA MET A 31 -6.87 -1.61 5.40
C MET A 31 -7.73 -0.39 5.08
N LEU A 32 -8.66 -0.57 4.15
CA LEU A 32 -9.67 0.40 3.73
C LEU A 32 -11.06 -0.20 3.95
N PRO A 33 -11.60 -0.17 5.17
CA PRO A 33 -12.91 -0.72 5.46
C PRO A 33 -14.01 0.03 4.69
N VAL A 34 -14.97 -0.72 4.14
CA VAL A 34 -16.09 -0.16 3.36
C VAL A 34 -17.35 0.02 4.20
N CYS A 35 -17.41 -0.56 5.38
CA CYS A 35 -18.48 -0.37 6.36
C CYS A 35 -18.01 -0.83 7.74
N LYS A 36 -18.81 -0.54 8.77
CA LYS A 36 -18.63 -1.12 10.11
C LYS A 36 -18.89 -2.63 10.07
N ASN A 37 -18.15 -3.42 10.84
CA ASN A 37 -18.27 -4.89 10.86
C ASN A 37 -19.69 -5.38 11.14
N SER A 38 -20.45 -4.69 12.00
CA SER A 38 -21.86 -4.99 12.29
C SER A 38 -22.80 -4.86 11.08
N ARG A 39 -22.39 -4.12 10.04
CA ARG A 39 -23.20 -3.84 8.85
C ARG A 39 -22.80 -4.66 7.62
N VAL A 40 -21.82 -5.55 7.73
CA VAL A 40 -21.29 -6.30 6.58
C VAL A 40 -22.37 -7.17 5.94
N LYS A 41 -23.28 -7.78 6.73
CA LYS A 41 -24.37 -8.62 6.24
C LYS A 41 -25.31 -7.87 5.30
N ASP A 42 -25.55 -6.58 5.59
CA ASP A 42 -26.47 -5.70 4.83
C ASP A 42 -25.74 -4.87 3.77
N HIS A 43 -24.41 -4.95 3.72
CA HIS A 43 -23.60 -4.14 2.81
C HIS A 43 -23.71 -4.65 1.38
N ARG A 44 -24.25 -3.84 0.47
CA ARG A 44 -24.50 -4.23 -0.93
C ARG A 44 -23.50 -3.62 -1.92
N VAL A 45 -22.95 -2.45 -1.58
CA VAL A 45 -22.18 -1.62 -2.53
C VAL A 45 -20.91 -2.30 -3.03
N ALA A 46 -20.12 -2.92 -2.14
CA ALA A 46 -18.87 -3.57 -2.49
C ALA A 46 -18.97 -5.12 -2.44
N LYS A 47 -20.20 -5.67 -2.48
CA LYS A 47 -20.42 -7.12 -2.48
C LYS A 47 -19.74 -7.76 -3.68
N GLY A 48 -18.97 -8.83 -3.45
CA GLY A 48 -18.21 -9.54 -4.48
C GLY A 48 -16.90 -8.86 -4.91
N LEU A 49 -16.61 -7.66 -4.41
CA LEU A 49 -15.35 -6.93 -4.69
C LEU A 49 -14.49 -6.72 -3.45
N ALA A 50 -15.12 -6.44 -2.30
CA ALA A 50 -14.46 -6.36 -1.01
C ALA A 50 -14.37 -7.76 -0.38
N ALA A 51 -13.39 -7.95 0.50
CA ALA A 51 -13.17 -9.19 1.25
C ALA A 51 -12.88 -8.90 2.72
N TRP A 52 -12.91 -9.93 3.55
CA TRP A 52 -12.44 -9.88 4.92
C TRP A 52 -10.92 -9.94 4.93
N GLY A 53 -10.29 -9.00 5.62
CA GLY A 53 -8.88 -9.01 5.95
C GLY A 53 -8.68 -8.86 7.45
N PHE A 54 -7.43 -9.09 7.90
CA PHE A 54 -7.07 -9.02 9.31
C PHE A 54 -5.87 -8.10 9.50
N ASN A 55 -5.90 -7.29 10.53
CA ASN A 55 -4.78 -6.51 11.03
C ASN A 55 -4.75 -6.57 12.56
N HIS A 56 -3.87 -5.78 13.21
CA HIS A 56 -3.77 -5.71 14.67
C HIS A 56 -5.06 -5.23 15.37
N GLN A 57 -5.94 -4.54 14.66
CA GLN A 57 -7.26 -4.09 15.16
C GLN A 57 -8.34 -5.16 15.01
N GLY A 58 -8.01 -6.32 14.43
CA GLY A 58 -8.93 -7.41 14.18
C GLY A 58 -9.45 -7.49 12.74
N PRO A 59 -10.54 -8.24 12.51
CA PRO A 59 -11.12 -8.41 11.19
C PRO A 59 -11.77 -7.12 10.67
N GLN A 60 -11.56 -6.81 9.40
CA GLN A 60 -12.20 -5.69 8.70
C GLN A 60 -12.64 -6.11 7.31
N PHE A 61 -13.84 -5.70 6.89
CA PHE A 61 -14.37 -5.98 5.57
C PHE A 61 -14.13 -4.77 4.65
N GLY A 62 -13.39 -4.98 3.55
CA GLY A 62 -13.08 -3.87 2.65
C GLY A 62 -12.05 -4.19 1.59
N PHE A 63 -11.31 -3.15 1.24
CA PHE A 63 -10.15 -3.19 0.36
C PHE A 63 -8.86 -3.05 1.17
N LYS A 64 -7.74 -3.24 0.50
CA LYS A 64 -6.41 -2.98 1.01
C LYS A 64 -5.67 -2.10 0.01
N LEU A 65 -5.02 -1.06 0.51
CA LEU A 65 -4.08 -0.23 -0.25
C LEU A 65 -2.67 -0.73 0.04
N HIS A 66 -2.00 -1.25 -0.96
CA HIS A 66 -0.57 -1.50 -0.94
C HIS A 66 0.12 -0.31 -1.57
N ALA A 67 1.09 0.26 -0.89
CA ALA A 67 1.83 1.40 -1.41
C ALA A 67 3.32 1.26 -1.19
N ALA A 68 4.07 1.99 -2.00
CA ALA A 68 5.49 2.23 -1.82
C ALA A 68 5.73 3.73 -1.73
N ILE A 69 6.58 4.15 -0.79
CA ILE A 69 7.11 5.51 -0.71
C ILE A 69 8.62 5.52 -0.93
N ASP A 70 9.14 6.66 -1.33
CA ASP A 70 10.57 6.92 -1.38
C ASP A 70 11.12 7.50 -0.05
N GLY A 71 12.41 7.82 -0.03
CA GLY A 71 13.06 8.43 1.13
C GLY A 71 12.54 9.82 1.51
N HIS A 72 11.76 10.48 0.65
CA HIS A 72 11.14 11.79 0.85
C HIS A 72 9.65 11.72 1.20
N ASN A 73 9.13 10.55 1.54
CA ASN A 73 7.73 10.25 1.85
C ASN A 73 6.76 10.45 0.67
N ARG A 74 7.23 10.54 -0.58
CA ARG A 74 6.37 10.61 -1.76
C ARG A 74 5.86 9.22 -2.10
N LEU A 75 4.58 9.10 -2.42
CA LEU A 75 4.03 7.85 -2.95
C LEU A 75 4.59 7.60 -4.36
N VAL A 76 5.25 6.48 -4.57
CA VAL A 76 5.90 6.14 -5.85
C VAL A 76 5.25 4.96 -6.56
N ALA A 77 4.47 4.16 -5.84
CA ALA A 77 3.63 3.12 -6.40
C ALA A 77 2.44 2.84 -5.47
N LEU A 78 1.31 2.40 -6.04
CA LEU A 78 0.15 1.97 -5.28
C LEU A 78 -0.65 0.90 -6.03
N VAL A 79 -1.26 -0.01 -5.27
CA VAL A 79 -2.15 -1.05 -5.77
C VAL A 79 -3.32 -1.23 -4.80
N PHE A 80 -4.55 -1.22 -5.32
CA PHE A 80 -5.74 -1.58 -4.55
C PHE A 80 -6.08 -3.04 -4.79
N THR A 81 -6.42 -3.76 -3.71
CA THR A 81 -6.88 -5.15 -3.76
C THR A 81 -8.07 -5.37 -2.83
N PRO A 82 -8.82 -6.47 -2.96
CA PRO A 82 -9.62 -6.99 -1.85
C PRO A 82 -8.73 -7.21 -0.62
N ALA A 83 -9.33 -7.08 0.58
CA ALA A 83 -8.56 -7.09 1.83
C ALA A 83 -7.88 -8.43 2.19
N ASP A 84 -8.29 -9.53 1.57
CA ASP A 84 -7.75 -10.88 1.77
C ASP A 84 -6.42 -11.14 1.06
N ARG A 85 -5.95 -10.22 0.21
CA ARG A 85 -4.72 -10.45 -0.57
C ARG A 85 -3.47 -10.37 0.30
N TYR A 86 -2.58 -11.33 0.08
CA TYR A 86 -1.29 -11.41 0.75
C TYR A 86 -0.31 -10.35 0.21
N ASP A 87 0.32 -9.60 1.09
CA ASP A 87 1.11 -8.42 0.74
C ASP A 87 2.35 -8.76 -0.11
N GLY A 88 3.04 -9.86 0.20
CA GLY A 88 4.21 -10.31 -0.54
C GLY A 88 3.98 -10.52 -2.04
N GLN A 89 2.77 -10.97 -2.43
CA GLN A 89 2.42 -11.20 -3.84
C GLN A 89 2.33 -9.91 -4.66
N LEU A 90 2.18 -8.76 -3.99
CA LEU A 90 2.01 -7.47 -4.65
C LEU A 90 3.34 -6.72 -4.86
N LEU A 91 4.46 -7.21 -4.31
CA LEU A 91 5.76 -6.54 -4.41
C LEU A 91 6.18 -6.23 -5.84
N GLU A 92 5.96 -7.16 -6.76
CA GLU A 92 6.31 -6.98 -8.18
C GLU A 92 5.57 -5.79 -8.82
N ARG A 93 4.36 -5.47 -8.33
CA ARG A 93 3.56 -4.34 -8.79
C ARG A 93 3.95 -3.01 -8.14
N LEU A 94 4.77 -3.05 -7.10
CA LEU A 94 5.26 -1.88 -6.36
C LEU A 94 6.69 -1.48 -6.74
N VAL A 95 7.34 -2.20 -7.65
CA VAL A 95 8.69 -1.92 -8.15
C VAL A 95 8.68 -1.49 -9.61
N ASN A 96 9.75 -0.83 -10.05
CA ASN A 96 10.02 -0.48 -11.44
C ASN A 96 11.51 -0.74 -11.77
N GLU A 97 11.94 -0.41 -12.96
CA GLU A 97 13.31 -0.61 -13.46
C GLU A 97 14.39 0.12 -12.63
N HIS A 98 14.03 1.21 -11.95
CA HIS A 98 14.94 1.97 -11.09
C HIS A 98 15.06 1.38 -9.69
N THR A 99 14.13 0.53 -9.26
CA THR A 99 14.11 -0.04 -7.92
C THR A 99 15.25 -1.06 -7.74
N LYS A 100 16.06 -0.90 -6.69
CA LYS A 100 17.12 -1.84 -6.31
C LYS A 100 16.87 -2.49 -4.96
N VAL A 101 16.20 -1.78 -4.07
CA VAL A 101 15.92 -2.24 -2.71
C VAL A 101 14.46 -1.95 -2.34
N VAL A 102 13.79 -2.95 -1.79
CA VAL A 102 12.48 -2.81 -1.14
C VAL A 102 12.65 -3.09 0.33
N VAL A 103 12.11 -2.21 1.16
CA VAL A 103 12.07 -2.35 2.62
C VAL A 103 10.60 -2.54 3.04
N GLY A 104 10.31 -3.63 3.73
CA GLY A 104 8.95 -3.95 4.17
C GLY A 104 8.92 -4.59 5.56
N ASP A 105 7.74 -4.99 5.99
CA ASP A 105 7.57 -5.77 7.20
C ASP A 105 7.94 -7.26 7.00
N SER A 106 7.76 -8.08 8.02
CA SER A 106 8.06 -9.52 7.97
C SER A 106 7.20 -10.29 6.96
N HIS A 107 6.00 -9.80 6.60
CA HIS A 107 5.11 -10.40 5.61
C HIS A 107 5.66 -10.29 4.17
N TYR A 108 6.52 -9.29 3.91
CA TYR A 108 7.26 -9.17 2.64
C TYR A 108 8.51 -10.07 2.60
N GLY A 109 8.87 -10.69 3.72
CA GLY A 109 10.05 -11.53 3.87
C GLY A 109 9.97 -12.95 3.27
N GLY A 110 8.88 -13.32 2.59
CA GLY A 110 8.68 -14.63 1.99
C GLY A 110 9.82 -15.04 1.06
N SER A 111 10.33 -16.27 1.21
CA SER A 111 11.51 -16.72 0.46
C SER A 111 11.26 -16.86 -1.05
N VAL A 112 10.03 -17.15 -1.44
CA VAL A 112 9.63 -17.37 -2.84
C VAL A 112 9.57 -16.01 -3.56
N GLU A 113 8.86 -15.04 -2.98
CA GLU A 113 8.68 -13.70 -3.54
C GLU A 113 10.01 -12.95 -3.62
N ARG A 114 10.86 -13.06 -2.59
CA ARG A 114 12.21 -12.47 -2.57
C ARG A 114 13.10 -13.04 -3.68
N LYS A 115 13.12 -14.37 -3.86
CA LYS A 115 13.89 -15.02 -4.92
C LYS A 115 13.36 -14.62 -6.30
N LYS A 116 12.04 -14.54 -6.46
CA LYS A 116 11.41 -14.10 -7.72
C LYS A 116 11.84 -12.68 -8.08
N LEU A 117 11.70 -11.72 -7.15
CA LEU A 117 12.08 -10.33 -7.39
C LEU A 117 13.57 -10.17 -7.70
N TRP A 118 14.43 -10.89 -6.98
CA TRP A 118 15.87 -10.88 -7.27
C TRP A 118 16.18 -11.39 -8.67
N ARG A 119 15.60 -12.53 -9.06
CA ARG A 119 15.87 -13.15 -10.36
C ARG A 119 15.34 -12.33 -11.54
N GLN A 120 14.17 -11.74 -11.39
CA GLN A 120 13.47 -11.05 -12.48
C GLN A 120 13.87 -9.58 -12.61
N HIS A 121 14.12 -8.92 -11.48
CA HIS A 121 14.28 -7.45 -11.43
C HIS A 121 15.59 -7.01 -10.76
N GLY A 122 16.40 -7.93 -10.21
CA GLY A 122 17.61 -7.60 -9.44
C GLY A 122 17.32 -6.84 -8.14
N VAL A 123 16.10 -6.95 -7.60
CA VAL A 123 15.65 -6.20 -6.43
C VAL A 123 15.89 -6.99 -5.14
N ILE A 124 16.57 -6.36 -4.17
CA ILE A 124 16.80 -6.90 -2.83
C ILE A 124 15.61 -6.54 -1.94
N VAL A 125 14.99 -7.53 -1.31
CA VAL A 125 13.93 -7.29 -0.31
C VAL A 125 14.54 -7.39 1.09
N ILE A 126 14.44 -6.29 1.86
CA ILE A 126 14.84 -6.19 3.26
C ILE A 126 13.59 -6.18 4.12
N ALA A 127 13.47 -7.15 5.00
CA ALA A 127 12.37 -7.27 5.96
C ALA A 127 12.94 -7.76 7.29
N TYR A 128 12.23 -7.47 8.39
CA TYR A 128 12.60 -8.03 9.68
C TYR A 128 12.62 -9.56 9.60
N PRO A 129 13.63 -10.21 10.19
CA PRO A 129 13.69 -11.67 10.21
C PRO A 129 12.45 -12.22 10.93
N HIS A 130 11.79 -13.17 10.28
CA HIS A 130 10.67 -13.87 10.92
C HIS A 130 11.16 -14.61 12.17
N HIS A 131 10.32 -14.69 13.22
CA HIS A 131 10.71 -15.32 14.50
C HIS A 131 11.23 -16.77 14.36
N LYS A 132 10.80 -17.50 13.33
CA LYS A 132 11.24 -18.87 13.00
C LYS A 132 12.56 -18.94 12.20
N GLN A 133 13.15 -17.82 11.80
CA GLN A 133 14.41 -17.85 11.06
C GLN A 133 15.58 -18.18 11.98
N LYS A 134 16.40 -19.17 11.58
CA LYS A 134 17.58 -19.61 12.35
C LYS A 134 18.70 -18.53 12.41
N ARG A 135 18.90 -17.78 11.31
CA ARG A 135 19.90 -16.70 11.25
C ARG A 135 19.21 -15.34 11.20
N LYS A 136 19.53 -14.49 12.18
CA LYS A 136 18.97 -13.13 12.30
C LYS A 136 20.04 -12.04 12.12
N VAL A 137 21.17 -12.40 11.49
CA VAL A 137 22.26 -11.43 11.27
C VAL A 137 21.94 -10.60 10.02
N MET A 138 21.99 -9.30 10.20
CA MET A 138 21.75 -8.30 9.15
C MET A 138 22.95 -7.36 9.07
N ALA A 139 23.34 -6.97 7.86
CA ALA A 139 24.36 -5.95 7.65
C ALA A 139 23.90 -4.58 8.19
N SER A 140 24.85 -3.74 8.59
CA SER A 140 24.54 -2.41 9.18
C SER A 140 23.67 -1.54 8.28
N TRP A 141 23.91 -1.54 6.97
CA TRP A 141 23.13 -0.79 5.99
C TRP A 141 21.67 -1.29 5.90
N GLN A 142 21.43 -2.60 6.02
CA GLN A 142 20.09 -3.18 6.06
C GLN A 142 19.34 -2.75 7.32
N GLN A 143 20.02 -2.77 8.46
CA GLN A 143 19.45 -2.29 9.73
C GLN A 143 19.12 -0.80 9.65
N HIS A 144 19.99 0.01 9.03
CA HIS A 144 19.73 1.43 8.80
C HIS A 144 18.45 1.65 7.99
N LEU A 145 18.29 0.95 6.88
CA LEU A 145 17.08 1.05 6.07
C LEU A 145 15.82 0.59 6.82
N LEU A 146 15.90 -0.47 7.62
CA LEU A 146 14.76 -0.92 8.44
C LEU A 146 14.35 0.12 9.49
N ARG A 147 15.28 0.90 10.05
CA ARG A 147 14.97 2.02 10.97
C ARG A 147 14.19 3.14 10.27
N MET A 148 14.29 3.25 8.94
CA MET A 148 13.52 4.21 8.17
C MET A 148 12.13 3.72 7.77
N ARG A 149 11.81 2.42 7.96
CA ARG A 149 10.52 1.83 7.60
C ARG A 149 9.31 2.55 8.25
N PRO A 150 9.37 3.07 9.50
CA PRO A 150 8.25 3.82 10.06
C PRO A 150 7.78 5.02 9.23
N LYS A 151 8.55 5.47 8.24
CA LYS A 151 8.12 6.53 7.32
C LYS A 151 6.84 6.17 6.55
N ILE A 152 6.69 4.90 6.11
CA ILE A 152 5.46 4.51 5.41
C ILE A 152 4.28 4.38 6.36
N GLU A 153 4.52 3.97 7.60
CA GLU A 153 3.48 3.96 8.64
C GLU A 153 2.99 5.39 8.89
N ALA A 154 3.91 6.35 9.07
CA ALA A 154 3.57 7.77 9.22
C ALA A 154 2.82 8.34 8.00
N ALA A 155 3.17 7.92 6.77
CA ALA A 155 2.44 8.31 5.57
C ALA A 155 0.99 7.78 5.58
N TYR A 156 0.77 6.55 6.05
CA TYR A 156 -0.58 6.01 6.20
C TYR A 156 -1.38 6.69 7.32
N ASP A 157 -0.75 7.01 8.44
CA ASP A 157 -1.40 7.73 9.53
C ASP A 157 -1.83 9.13 9.04
N GLU A 158 -0.97 9.82 8.32
CA GLU A 158 -1.30 11.09 7.70
C GLU A 158 -2.47 10.98 6.71
N LEU A 159 -2.44 9.99 5.80
CA LEU A 159 -3.52 9.72 4.86
C LEU A 159 -4.85 9.44 5.57
N LYS A 160 -4.84 8.73 6.72
CA LYS A 160 -6.05 8.41 7.48
C LYS A 160 -6.54 9.56 8.34
N GLU A 161 -5.66 10.19 9.11
CA GLU A 161 -6.03 11.18 10.12
C GLU A 161 -6.23 12.58 9.51
N HIS A 162 -5.31 13.03 8.64
CA HIS A 162 -5.39 14.38 8.07
C HIS A 162 -6.16 14.44 6.75
N PHE A 163 -6.02 13.42 5.89
CA PHE A 163 -6.70 13.38 4.60
C PHE A 163 -7.98 12.53 4.61
N HIS A 164 -8.33 11.92 5.74
CA HIS A 164 -9.56 11.17 5.95
C HIS A 164 -9.78 10.02 4.95
N LEU A 165 -8.72 9.25 4.66
CA LEU A 165 -8.74 8.16 3.67
C LEU A 165 -9.86 7.13 3.93
N VAL A 166 -10.22 6.87 5.19
CA VAL A 166 -11.19 5.84 5.60
C VAL A 166 -12.45 6.39 6.29
N SER A 167 -12.63 7.70 6.35
CA SER A 167 -13.75 8.32 7.07
C SER A 167 -15.05 8.39 6.28
N SER A 168 -15.01 8.21 4.95
CA SER A 168 -16.17 8.30 4.07
C SER A 168 -16.62 6.92 3.61
N PHE A 169 -17.95 6.68 3.63
CA PHE A 169 -18.57 5.46 3.12
C PHE A 169 -19.44 5.78 1.89
N PRO A 170 -18.87 5.91 0.71
CA PRO A 170 -19.58 6.21 -0.51
C PRO A 170 -20.64 5.16 -0.86
N ARG A 171 -21.69 5.59 -1.56
CA ARG A 171 -22.82 4.72 -1.97
C ARG A 171 -22.59 3.97 -3.28
N SER A 172 -21.35 3.96 -3.80
CA SER A 172 -20.97 3.22 -5.01
C SER A 172 -19.49 2.84 -4.99
N VAL A 173 -19.13 1.77 -5.66
CA VAL A 173 -17.73 1.34 -5.82
C VAL A 173 -16.88 2.44 -6.46
N LYS A 174 -17.40 3.08 -7.52
CA LYS A 174 -16.71 4.22 -8.17
C LYS A 174 -16.53 5.39 -7.21
N GLY A 175 -17.47 5.61 -6.30
CA GLY A 175 -17.36 6.62 -5.25
C GLY A 175 -16.23 6.34 -4.27
N TYR A 176 -16.02 5.07 -3.88
CA TYR A 176 -14.87 4.70 -3.05
C TYR A 176 -13.55 5.04 -3.73
N PHE A 177 -13.35 4.59 -4.97
CA PHE A 177 -12.11 4.85 -5.70
C PHE A 177 -11.91 6.34 -6.02
N LEU A 178 -12.99 7.08 -6.31
CA LEU A 178 -12.93 8.53 -6.49
C LEU A 178 -12.44 9.22 -5.21
N HIS A 179 -12.96 8.79 -4.05
CA HIS A 179 -12.53 9.31 -2.74
C HIS A 179 -11.06 8.98 -2.48
N TYR A 180 -10.65 7.73 -2.64
CA TYR A 180 -9.27 7.30 -2.40
C TYR A 180 -8.28 8.05 -3.30
N LEU A 181 -8.56 8.15 -4.60
CA LEU A 181 -7.67 8.86 -5.53
C LEU A 181 -7.58 10.36 -5.24
N ARG A 182 -8.68 11.00 -4.82
CA ARG A 182 -8.68 12.40 -4.40
C ARG A 182 -7.80 12.63 -3.17
N VAL A 183 -7.90 11.75 -2.19
CA VAL A 183 -7.08 11.80 -0.97
C VAL A 183 -5.61 11.60 -1.30
N ILE A 184 -5.29 10.61 -2.12
CA ILE A 184 -3.92 10.32 -2.56
C ILE A 184 -3.33 11.50 -3.34
N LEU A 185 -4.10 12.10 -4.24
CA LEU A 185 -3.65 13.29 -4.98
C LEU A 185 -3.37 14.47 -4.04
N GLY A 186 -4.26 14.70 -3.05
CA GLY A 186 -4.04 15.74 -2.04
C GLY A 186 -2.75 15.51 -1.23
N TYR A 187 -2.48 14.28 -0.84
CA TYR A 187 -1.23 13.91 -0.17
C TYR A 187 0.00 14.16 -1.06
N GLN A 188 -0.06 13.75 -2.34
CA GLN A 188 1.02 13.98 -3.31
C GLN A 188 1.30 15.47 -3.53
N MET A 189 0.25 16.29 -3.63
CA MET A 189 0.40 17.75 -3.75
C MET A 189 1.09 18.37 -2.53
N ARG A 190 0.87 17.82 -1.33
CA ARG A 190 1.53 18.28 -0.11
C ARG A 190 2.98 17.84 0.00
N THR A 191 3.29 16.60 -0.38
CA THR A 191 4.67 16.04 -0.26
C THR A 191 5.60 16.45 -1.38
N GLY A 192 5.08 17.12 -2.41
CA GLY A 192 5.80 17.44 -3.64
C GLY A 192 5.83 16.27 -4.61
N PHE A 193 5.91 16.56 -5.89
CA PHE A 193 6.03 15.56 -6.94
C PHE A 193 7.47 15.10 -7.12
#